data_23f6cafae3469981aed42b5467154495
#
_entry.id   23f6cafae3469981aed42b5467154495
#
_cell.length_a   1.000
_cell.length_b   1.000
_cell.length_c   1.000
_cell.angle_alpha   90.00
_cell.angle_beta   90.00
_cell.angle_gamma   90.00
#
_symmetry.space_group_name_H-M   'P 1'
#
loop_
_entity.id
_entity.type
_entity.pdbx_description
1 polymer ?
#
loop_
_entity_poly.entity_id
_entity_poly.type
_entity_poly.pdbx_seq_one_letter_code
_entity_poly.pdbx_strand_id
1 'polypeptide(L)'
;MAATIQLAIKGMTCASCAKRIENALRAVAGVTSANVNLATDMATVAGDARFDELSAAVTSAGYELETANRQYAVKGMTCASCAGRVEKSLLKVPGVISASVNLATEQVSLTLLPDTEDSALKQAVADAGYELILSQASSEAKNTPATPPRFYQHDSWPVIGAALLTLPLVLPMVGMLFGADWMLPALWQWLLATPVQFYFGARFYKAGWHALKAGTGNMDLLVSIGTSAAYGLSLYLWYSFDGHHGAPHLYFESGAAVLTLVLLGKLLEKRAKRRTTDALQALENLKPTSASVWRNNGWHSIAAAELVKGDRIQVLPGDRIPADGIVTEGSSHVDEALISGESVPLHKTTGDKVTGGSVNLDGRLEFEASALGAESTLSKIIRLVEQAQGAKAPVQALVDKISSIFVPVVLLVALATVLIWGLGFADWQQGILNAVAVLVIACPCALGLATPAAIMAGTGTAARQGILVKDAIALEQATKIDYVVFDKTGTLTEGKPVLTQLNALNNETELAALAYALSQYSEHPLAKAIVSYANSHNVDLLPVTDFAVVAGKGVKATVTGRAVMLGSGSWMREMGLTL
;
A
#
# COMPACT_ATOMS: atom_id res chain seq x y z
N MET A 1 -29.85 24.16 9.00
CA MET A 1 -29.77 23.37 10.25
C MET A 1 -28.28 23.15 10.47
N ALA A 2 -27.74 23.49 11.65
CA ALA A 2 -26.33 23.22 11.95
C ALA A 2 -26.09 21.70 11.90
N ALA A 3 -25.07 21.30 11.18
CA ALA A 3 -24.71 19.89 11.11
C ALA A 3 -24.25 19.42 12.49
N THR A 4 -24.72 18.25 12.92
CA THR A 4 -24.29 17.63 14.18
C THR A 4 -23.36 16.48 13.84
N ILE A 5 -22.14 16.51 14.38
CA ILE A 5 -21.11 15.50 14.18
C ILE A 5 -20.93 14.73 15.49
N GLN A 6 -20.89 13.42 15.42
CA GLN A 6 -20.54 12.56 16.55
C GLN A 6 -19.09 12.07 16.39
N LEU A 7 -18.31 12.18 17.47
CA LEU A 7 -16.89 11.84 17.51
C LEU A 7 -16.67 10.80 18.61
N ALA A 8 -16.23 9.61 18.26
CA ALA A 8 -15.79 8.60 19.22
C ALA A 8 -14.37 8.92 19.69
N ILE A 9 -14.16 8.99 21.00
CA ILE A 9 -12.89 9.46 21.60
C ILE A 9 -12.30 8.38 22.49
N LYS A 10 -11.05 8.06 22.23
CA LYS A 10 -10.28 7.10 23.03
C LYS A 10 -9.50 7.78 24.16
N GLY A 11 -9.39 7.07 25.29
CA GLY A 11 -8.55 7.47 26.41
C GLY A 11 -9.26 8.28 27.50
N MET A 12 -10.60 8.44 27.45
CA MET A 12 -11.35 9.05 28.53
C MET A 12 -11.51 8.08 29.70
N THR A 13 -11.18 8.54 30.92
CA THR A 13 -11.27 7.71 32.14
C THR A 13 -12.07 8.38 33.26
N CYS A 14 -12.35 9.68 33.15
CA CYS A 14 -13.01 10.45 34.21
C CYS A 14 -13.75 11.68 33.68
N ALA A 15 -14.64 12.24 34.51
CA ALA A 15 -15.42 13.43 34.15
C ALA A 15 -14.58 14.67 33.83
N SER A 16 -13.38 14.80 34.42
CA SER A 16 -12.46 15.90 34.08
C SER A 16 -11.85 15.73 32.68
N CYS A 17 -11.69 14.50 32.20
CA CYS A 17 -11.29 14.20 30.82
C CYS A 17 -12.35 14.70 29.84
N ALA A 18 -13.62 14.32 30.07
CA ALA A 18 -14.73 14.76 29.24
C ALA A 18 -14.84 16.29 29.20
N LYS A 19 -14.69 16.96 30.35
CA LYS A 19 -14.74 18.41 30.42
C LYS A 19 -13.59 19.11 29.68
N ARG A 20 -12.40 18.54 29.72
CA ARG A 20 -11.22 19.04 28.96
C ARG A 20 -11.46 18.99 27.47
N ILE A 21 -11.97 17.87 26.98
CA ILE A 21 -12.30 17.69 25.57
C ILE A 21 -13.42 18.62 25.13
N GLU A 22 -14.47 18.75 25.96
CA GLU A 22 -15.59 19.66 25.69
C GLU A 22 -15.11 21.10 25.53
N ASN A 23 -14.21 21.55 26.41
CA ASN A 23 -13.65 22.90 26.35
C ASN A 23 -12.77 23.09 25.11
N ALA A 24 -11.96 22.09 24.75
CA ALA A 24 -11.12 22.12 23.55
C ALA A 24 -11.97 22.19 22.26
N LEU A 25 -13.03 21.38 22.17
CA LEU A 25 -13.94 21.39 21.03
C LEU A 25 -14.74 22.72 20.92
N ARG A 26 -15.16 23.29 22.04
CA ARG A 26 -15.86 24.60 22.05
C ARG A 26 -14.98 25.78 21.66
N ALA A 27 -13.66 25.64 21.80
CA ALA A 27 -12.69 26.66 21.39
C ALA A 27 -12.45 26.69 19.87
N VAL A 28 -12.89 25.67 19.12
CA VAL A 28 -12.75 25.61 17.67
C VAL A 28 -13.71 26.56 16.99
N ALA A 29 -13.23 27.34 16.04
CA ALA A 29 -14.04 28.28 15.26
C ALA A 29 -15.16 27.52 14.50
N GLY A 30 -16.39 28.04 14.59
CA GLY A 30 -17.57 27.42 13.94
C GLY A 30 -18.31 26.39 14.81
N VAL A 31 -17.80 26.02 16.00
CA VAL A 31 -18.53 25.16 16.95
C VAL A 31 -19.54 26.01 17.73
N THR A 32 -20.82 25.65 17.63
CA THR A 32 -21.91 26.30 18.40
C THR A 32 -22.17 25.61 19.74
N SER A 33 -22.01 24.28 19.78
CA SER A 33 -22.10 23.52 21.03
C SER A 33 -21.27 22.23 20.93
N ALA A 34 -20.68 21.80 22.04
CA ALA A 34 -20.04 20.52 22.20
C ALA A 34 -20.46 19.90 23.53
N ASN A 35 -20.82 18.64 23.51
CA ASN A 35 -21.19 17.84 24.68
C ASN A 35 -20.46 16.49 24.62
N VAL A 36 -19.80 16.12 25.72
CA VAL A 36 -19.02 14.88 25.81
C VAL A 36 -19.64 13.94 26.81
N ASN A 37 -20.00 12.75 26.37
CA ASN A 37 -20.56 11.70 27.19
C ASN A 37 -19.50 10.66 27.54
N LEU A 38 -19.08 10.63 28.80
CA LEU A 38 -18.07 9.68 29.29
C LEU A 38 -18.56 8.23 29.27
N ALA A 39 -19.86 7.97 29.41
CA ALA A 39 -20.38 6.60 29.47
C ALA A 39 -20.42 5.91 28.10
N THR A 40 -20.46 6.70 27.02
CA THR A 40 -20.47 6.19 25.64
C THR A 40 -19.19 6.50 24.88
N ASP A 41 -18.23 7.18 25.51
CA ASP A 41 -17.00 7.69 24.90
C ASP A 41 -17.22 8.55 23.62
N MET A 42 -18.39 9.24 23.56
CA MET A 42 -18.82 10.03 22.42
C MET A 42 -18.85 11.52 22.74
N ALA A 43 -18.36 12.33 21.81
CA ALA A 43 -18.59 13.77 21.79
C ALA A 43 -19.57 14.14 20.68
N THR A 44 -20.60 14.91 21.00
CA THR A 44 -21.57 15.47 20.05
C THR A 44 -21.24 16.94 19.84
N VAL A 45 -20.89 17.33 18.63
CA VAL A 45 -20.50 18.69 18.24
C VAL A 45 -21.49 19.21 17.22
N ALA A 46 -22.08 20.38 17.49
CA ALA A 46 -22.95 21.09 16.55
C ALA A 46 -22.24 22.36 16.05
N GLY A 47 -22.31 22.61 14.75
CA GLY A 47 -21.70 23.78 14.11
C GLY A 47 -21.24 23.50 12.70
N ASP A 48 -20.51 24.45 12.10
CA ASP A 48 -19.94 24.37 10.77
C ASP A 48 -18.39 24.24 10.82
N ALA A 49 -17.86 23.82 11.98
CA ALA A 49 -16.42 23.63 12.16
C ALA A 49 -15.89 22.49 11.26
N ARG A 50 -14.69 22.67 10.74
CA ARG A 50 -14.03 21.67 9.93
C ARG A 50 -13.58 20.50 10.78
N PHE A 51 -13.68 19.30 10.22
CA PHE A 51 -13.33 18.08 10.94
C PHE A 51 -11.85 18.03 11.35
N ASP A 52 -10.94 18.50 10.48
CA ASP A 52 -9.50 18.58 10.75
C ASP A 52 -9.19 19.45 11.98
N GLU A 53 -9.91 20.56 12.18
CA GLU A 53 -9.78 21.44 13.33
C GLU A 53 -10.31 20.78 14.62
N LEU A 54 -11.43 20.05 14.53
CA LEU A 54 -11.98 19.27 15.64
C LEU A 54 -11.03 18.14 16.06
N SER A 55 -10.45 17.44 15.10
CA SER A 55 -9.47 16.38 15.34
C SER A 55 -8.20 16.93 16.01
N ALA A 56 -7.68 18.06 15.53
CA ALA A 56 -6.54 18.73 16.12
C ALA A 56 -6.82 19.19 17.56
N ALA A 57 -8.03 19.68 17.84
CA ALA A 57 -8.44 20.10 19.19
C ALA A 57 -8.47 18.92 20.18
N VAL A 58 -9.00 17.75 19.76
CA VAL A 58 -9.02 16.54 20.60
C VAL A 58 -7.60 16.03 20.85
N THR A 59 -6.76 16.02 19.83
CA THR A 59 -5.35 15.59 19.95
C THR A 59 -4.55 16.54 20.84
N SER A 60 -4.74 17.86 20.72
CA SER A 60 -4.08 18.86 21.58
C SER A 60 -4.53 18.76 23.05
N ALA A 61 -5.73 18.27 23.30
CA ALA A 61 -6.23 17.96 24.64
C ALA A 61 -5.61 16.67 25.24
N GLY A 62 -4.85 15.91 24.45
CA GLY A 62 -4.18 14.67 24.87
C GLY A 62 -5.00 13.41 24.68
N TYR A 63 -5.98 13.42 23.77
CA TYR A 63 -6.87 12.29 23.46
C TYR A 63 -6.83 11.95 21.97
N GLU A 64 -7.32 10.76 21.62
CA GLU A 64 -7.37 10.29 20.24
C GLU A 64 -8.81 10.05 19.78
N LEU A 65 -9.09 10.39 18.51
CA LEU A 65 -10.34 10.00 17.87
C LEU A 65 -10.30 8.54 17.45
N GLU A 66 -11.41 7.85 17.63
CA GLU A 66 -11.55 6.52 17.04
C GLU A 66 -11.77 6.66 15.54
N THR A 67 -10.85 6.12 14.78
CA THR A 67 -10.87 6.19 13.33
C THR A 67 -10.85 4.78 12.74
N ALA A 68 -11.55 4.60 11.64
CA ALA A 68 -11.51 3.39 10.83
C ALA A 68 -10.67 3.64 9.58
N ASN A 69 -9.78 2.71 9.27
CA ASN A 69 -9.07 2.70 7.99
C ASN A 69 -9.78 1.71 7.05
N ARG A 70 -10.28 2.22 5.91
CA ARG A 70 -10.92 1.41 4.88
C ARG A 70 -10.19 1.57 3.55
N GLN A 71 -10.13 0.50 2.78
CA GLN A 71 -9.56 0.50 1.44
C GLN A 71 -10.60 0.04 0.44
N TYR A 72 -10.67 0.75 -0.69
CA TYR A 72 -11.60 0.43 -1.78
C TYR A 72 -10.89 0.52 -3.12
N ALA A 73 -11.31 -0.30 -4.08
CA ALA A 73 -10.86 -0.17 -5.45
C ALA A 73 -11.65 0.94 -6.17
N VAL A 74 -10.94 1.74 -6.98
CA VAL A 74 -11.54 2.82 -7.78
C VAL A 74 -11.21 2.60 -9.24
N LYS A 75 -12.22 2.39 -10.09
CA LYS A 75 -12.06 2.21 -11.53
C LYS A 75 -12.17 3.53 -12.30
N GLY A 76 -11.48 3.57 -13.44
CA GLY A 76 -11.58 4.67 -14.41
C GLY A 76 -10.54 5.76 -14.25
N MET A 77 -9.63 5.68 -13.27
CA MET A 77 -8.53 6.62 -13.11
C MET A 77 -7.42 6.35 -14.14
N THR A 78 -6.96 7.38 -14.83
CA THR A 78 -5.93 7.25 -15.88
C THR A 78 -4.69 8.08 -15.62
N CYS A 79 -4.73 9.05 -14.70
CA CYS A 79 -3.62 9.96 -14.45
C CYS A 79 -3.66 10.53 -13.02
N ALA A 80 -2.57 11.17 -12.60
CA ALA A 80 -2.43 11.77 -11.27
C ALA A 80 -3.53 12.81 -10.96
N SER A 81 -3.94 13.62 -11.96
CA SER A 81 -5.03 14.58 -11.78
C SER A 81 -6.40 13.89 -11.54
N CYS A 82 -6.59 12.67 -12.06
CA CYS A 82 -7.76 11.84 -11.76
C CYS A 82 -7.76 11.40 -10.29
N ALA A 83 -6.62 10.91 -9.80
CA ALA A 83 -6.43 10.53 -8.41
C ALA A 83 -6.70 11.71 -7.46
N GLY A 84 -6.09 12.88 -7.72
CA GLY A 84 -6.32 14.08 -6.91
C GLY A 84 -7.77 14.58 -6.91
N ARG A 85 -8.54 14.29 -7.98
CA ARG A 85 -9.97 14.62 -8.04
C ARG A 85 -10.80 13.68 -7.15
N VAL A 86 -10.53 12.38 -7.20
CA VAL A 86 -11.17 11.39 -6.32
C VAL A 86 -10.90 11.74 -4.86
N GLU A 87 -9.65 12.05 -4.50
CA GLU A 87 -9.29 12.48 -3.15
C GLU A 87 -10.07 13.71 -2.69
N LYS A 88 -10.07 14.76 -3.52
CA LYS A 88 -10.82 16.01 -3.20
C LYS A 88 -12.33 15.78 -3.07
N SER A 89 -12.89 14.85 -3.84
CA SER A 89 -14.31 14.51 -3.75
C SER A 89 -14.62 13.75 -2.48
N LEU A 90 -13.78 12.79 -2.11
CA LEU A 90 -13.92 12.01 -0.87
C LEU A 90 -13.72 12.85 0.39
N LEU A 91 -12.77 13.80 0.39
CA LEU A 91 -12.55 14.72 1.49
C LEU A 91 -13.72 15.68 1.75
N LYS A 92 -14.68 15.80 0.82
CA LYS A 92 -15.93 16.56 1.02
C LYS A 92 -17.00 15.74 1.73
N VAL A 93 -16.86 14.43 1.82
CA VAL A 93 -17.82 13.55 2.48
C VAL A 93 -17.69 13.72 4.00
N PRO A 94 -18.78 14.04 4.73
CA PRO A 94 -18.74 14.11 6.17
C PRO A 94 -18.22 12.81 6.79
N GLY A 95 -17.28 12.92 7.72
CA GLY A 95 -16.67 11.77 8.39
C GLY A 95 -15.38 11.25 7.73
N VAL A 96 -15.00 11.72 6.54
CA VAL A 96 -13.71 11.38 5.93
C VAL A 96 -12.63 12.33 6.43
N ILE A 97 -11.60 11.79 7.06
CA ILE A 97 -10.46 12.51 7.66
C ILE A 97 -9.35 12.68 6.65
N SER A 98 -8.99 11.57 6.00
CA SER A 98 -7.98 11.56 4.96
C SER A 98 -8.36 10.60 3.84
N ALA A 99 -7.98 10.95 2.63
CA ALA A 99 -8.13 10.13 1.44
C ALA A 99 -6.82 10.16 0.67
N SER A 100 -6.26 8.99 0.38
CA SER A 100 -5.06 8.83 -0.43
C SER A 100 -5.32 7.81 -1.52
N VAL A 101 -5.16 8.21 -2.76
CA VAL A 101 -5.38 7.37 -3.94
C VAL A 101 -4.04 6.87 -4.48
N ASN A 102 -3.89 5.55 -4.52
CA ASN A 102 -2.81 4.90 -5.22
C ASN A 102 -3.24 4.60 -6.67
N LEU A 103 -2.74 5.39 -7.60
CA LEU A 103 -3.06 5.22 -9.02
C LEU A 103 -2.52 3.90 -9.60
N ALA A 104 -1.47 3.33 -9.02
CA ALA A 104 -0.84 2.13 -9.53
C ALA A 104 -1.61 0.86 -9.17
N THR A 105 -2.15 0.79 -7.94
CA THR A 105 -3.01 -0.30 -7.47
C THR A 105 -4.49 -0.05 -7.77
N GLU A 106 -4.84 1.15 -8.27
CA GLU A 106 -6.23 1.60 -8.47
C GLU A 106 -7.05 1.53 -7.16
N GLN A 107 -6.41 1.78 -6.01
CA GLN A 107 -7.04 1.74 -4.70
C GLN A 107 -7.05 3.12 -4.04
N VAL A 108 -8.06 3.35 -3.21
CA VAL A 108 -8.12 4.48 -2.28
C VAL A 108 -8.06 3.98 -0.85
N SER A 109 -7.15 4.55 -0.07
CA SER A 109 -7.06 4.35 1.37
C SER A 109 -7.71 5.54 2.06
N LEU A 110 -8.69 5.25 2.90
CA LEU A 110 -9.47 6.23 3.64
C LEU A 110 -9.26 6.07 5.13
N THR A 111 -8.97 7.17 5.82
CA THR A 111 -9.15 7.27 7.26
C THR A 111 -10.45 8.03 7.50
N LEU A 112 -11.39 7.40 8.19
CA LEU A 112 -12.74 7.96 8.35
C LEU A 112 -13.30 7.62 9.74
N LEU A 113 -14.39 8.27 10.11
CA LEU A 113 -15.16 7.92 11.31
C LEU A 113 -15.85 6.55 11.10
N PRO A 114 -15.97 5.72 12.14
CA PRO A 114 -16.58 4.39 12.04
C PRO A 114 -17.96 4.38 11.38
N ASP A 115 -18.78 5.42 11.65
CA ASP A 115 -20.16 5.55 11.19
C ASP A 115 -20.31 6.17 9.79
N THR A 116 -19.20 6.39 9.07
CA THR A 116 -19.26 6.94 7.71
C THR A 116 -19.89 5.93 6.75
N GLU A 117 -20.99 6.35 6.08
CA GLU A 117 -21.73 5.49 5.15
C GLU A 117 -20.98 5.28 3.82
N ASP A 118 -20.87 4.01 3.42
CA ASP A 118 -20.27 3.62 2.15
C ASP A 118 -21.05 4.15 0.92
N SER A 119 -22.36 4.38 1.08
CA SER A 119 -23.22 4.99 0.06
C SER A 119 -22.78 6.41 -0.30
N ALA A 120 -22.44 7.23 0.69
CA ALA A 120 -21.95 8.60 0.51
C ALA A 120 -20.58 8.62 -0.18
N LEU A 121 -19.69 7.70 0.17
CA LEU A 121 -18.39 7.53 -0.48
C LEU A 121 -18.55 7.16 -1.96
N LYS A 122 -19.43 6.19 -2.25
CA LYS A 122 -19.73 5.76 -3.63
C LYS A 122 -20.30 6.90 -4.46
N GLN A 123 -21.23 7.67 -3.92
CA GLN A 123 -21.84 8.81 -4.60
C GLN A 123 -20.79 9.90 -4.89
N ALA A 124 -19.95 10.26 -3.93
CA ALA A 124 -18.89 11.26 -4.12
C ALA A 124 -17.89 10.88 -5.21
N VAL A 125 -17.53 9.59 -5.31
CA VAL A 125 -16.64 9.09 -6.37
C VAL A 125 -17.36 9.06 -7.73
N ALA A 126 -18.66 8.70 -7.76
CA ALA A 126 -19.47 8.72 -8.98
C ALA A 126 -19.65 10.15 -9.52
N ASP A 127 -19.89 11.13 -8.65
CA ASP A 127 -20.00 12.55 -9.03
C ASP A 127 -18.68 13.10 -9.59
N ALA A 128 -17.54 12.56 -9.15
CA ALA A 128 -16.24 12.85 -9.73
C ALA A 128 -15.98 12.16 -11.09
N GLY A 129 -16.88 11.27 -11.52
CA GLY A 129 -16.82 10.56 -12.80
C GLY A 129 -16.08 9.22 -12.75
N TYR A 130 -15.98 8.59 -11.58
CA TYR A 130 -15.27 7.33 -11.34
C TYR A 130 -16.19 6.32 -10.63
N GLU A 131 -15.76 5.07 -10.55
CA GLU A 131 -16.53 4.00 -9.90
C GLU A 131 -15.80 3.48 -8.66
N LEU A 132 -16.44 3.59 -7.47
CA LEU A 132 -15.97 2.99 -6.23
C LEU A 132 -16.55 1.58 -6.08
N ILE A 133 -15.68 0.59 -5.88
CA ILE A 133 -16.06 -0.80 -5.65
C ILE A 133 -16.03 -1.04 -4.15
N LEU A 134 -17.20 -1.25 -3.55
CA LEU A 134 -17.40 -1.45 -2.11
C LEU A 134 -17.08 -2.88 -1.63
N SER A 135 -16.62 -3.77 -2.50
CA SER A 135 -16.18 -5.10 -2.09
C SER A 135 -14.98 -4.92 -1.17
N GLN A 136 -15.21 -5.09 0.13
CA GLN A 136 -14.12 -5.40 1.04
C GLN A 136 -13.37 -6.57 0.41
N ALA A 137 -12.03 -6.49 0.37
CA ALA A 137 -11.20 -7.59 -0.08
C ALA A 137 -11.27 -8.75 0.93
N SER A 138 -12.45 -9.31 1.12
CA SER A 138 -12.67 -10.62 1.68
C SER A 138 -12.56 -11.63 0.53
N SER A 139 -11.74 -12.61 0.73
CA SER A 139 -11.27 -13.69 -0.12
C SER A 139 -12.35 -14.54 -0.82
N GLU A 140 -13.61 -14.12 -0.89
CA GLU A 140 -14.72 -14.93 -1.42
C GLU A 140 -14.92 -14.86 -2.95
N ALA A 141 -14.24 -13.97 -3.66
CA ALA A 141 -14.48 -13.75 -5.09
C ALA A 141 -13.61 -14.59 -6.04
N LYS A 142 -12.84 -15.59 -5.58
CA LYS A 142 -11.96 -16.39 -6.46
C LYS A 142 -12.41 -17.83 -6.73
N ASN A 143 -13.56 -18.29 -6.24
CA ASN A 143 -14.01 -19.68 -6.47
C ASN A 143 -15.15 -19.87 -7.49
N THR A 144 -15.48 -18.85 -8.27
CA THR A 144 -16.23 -19.09 -9.50
C THR A 144 -15.20 -19.40 -10.60
N PRO A 145 -15.29 -20.53 -11.32
CA PRO A 145 -14.43 -20.79 -12.46
C PRO A 145 -14.61 -19.62 -13.45
N ALA A 146 -13.58 -18.79 -13.56
CA ALA A 146 -13.58 -17.65 -14.46
C ALA A 146 -13.74 -18.20 -15.88
N THR A 147 -14.91 -18.00 -16.48
CA THR A 147 -15.09 -18.16 -17.92
C THR A 147 -13.96 -17.35 -18.58
N PRO A 148 -13.18 -17.94 -19.50
CA PRO A 148 -12.08 -17.22 -20.13
C PRO A 148 -12.63 -15.90 -20.70
N PRO A 149 -11.98 -14.75 -20.40
CA PRO A 149 -12.48 -13.46 -20.84
C PRO A 149 -12.63 -13.49 -22.35
N ARG A 150 -13.80 -13.11 -22.84
CA ARG A 150 -14.04 -13.02 -24.29
C ARG A 150 -13.01 -12.08 -24.89
N PHE A 151 -12.55 -12.34 -26.11
CA PHE A 151 -11.46 -11.63 -26.80
C PHE A 151 -11.56 -10.10 -26.70
N TYR A 152 -12.78 -9.53 -26.77
CA TYR A 152 -13.04 -8.08 -26.62
C TYR A 152 -12.95 -7.56 -25.17
N GLN A 153 -12.84 -8.43 -24.16
CA GLN A 153 -12.60 -8.07 -22.75
C GLN A 153 -11.12 -8.02 -22.41
N HIS A 154 -10.26 -8.41 -23.36
CA HIS A 154 -8.82 -8.36 -23.16
C HIS A 154 -8.35 -6.90 -23.22
N ASP A 155 -7.50 -6.48 -22.29
CA ASP A 155 -6.94 -5.11 -22.21
C ASP A 155 -6.28 -4.61 -23.53
N SER A 156 -5.80 -5.52 -24.36
CA SER A 156 -5.17 -5.23 -25.65
C SER A 156 -6.15 -5.00 -26.82
N TRP A 157 -7.43 -5.36 -26.66
CA TRP A 157 -8.41 -5.23 -27.74
C TRP A 157 -8.54 -3.82 -28.33
N PRO A 158 -8.66 -2.74 -27.50
CA PRO A 158 -8.77 -1.39 -28.05
C PRO A 158 -7.56 -0.98 -28.88
N VAL A 159 -6.36 -1.42 -28.50
CA VAL A 159 -5.13 -1.13 -29.22
C VAL A 159 -5.08 -1.89 -30.54
N ILE A 160 -5.39 -3.18 -30.53
CA ILE A 160 -5.39 -4.03 -31.73
C ILE A 160 -6.45 -3.54 -32.72
N GLY A 161 -7.67 -3.23 -32.25
CA GLY A 161 -8.75 -2.73 -33.10
C GLY A 161 -8.43 -1.36 -33.71
N ALA A 162 -7.91 -0.43 -32.92
CA ALA A 162 -7.46 0.87 -33.42
C ALA A 162 -6.30 0.72 -34.42
N ALA A 163 -5.29 -0.13 -34.12
CA ALA A 163 -4.15 -0.34 -35.01
C ALA A 163 -4.56 -0.95 -36.37
N LEU A 164 -5.48 -1.93 -36.37
CA LEU A 164 -6.00 -2.53 -37.59
C LEU A 164 -6.69 -1.52 -38.53
N LEU A 165 -7.40 -0.54 -37.96
CA LEU A 165 -8.07 0.51 -38.73
C LEU A 165 -7.12 1.64 -39.11
N THR A 166 -6.10 1.90 -38.30
CA THR A 166 -5.12 2.96 -38.54
C THR A 166 -4.04 2.54 -39.54
N LEU A 167 -3.65 1.25 -39.57
CA LEU A 167 -2.60 0.75 -40.44
C LEU A 167 -2.84 1.06 -41.93
N PRO A 168 -4.04 0.82 -42.50
CA PRO A 168 -4.32 1.19 -43.88
C PRO A 168 -4.24 2.69 -44.18
N LEU A 169 -4.48 3.54 -43.16
CA LEU A 169 -4.38 5.00 -43.29
C LEU A 169 -2.94 5.49 -43.31
N VAL A 170 -2.03 4.83 -42.59
CA VAL A 170 -0.62 5.21 -42.48
C VAL A 170 0.25 4.57 -43.58
N LEU A 171 -0.10 3.38 -44.07
CA LEU A 171 0.64 2.67 -45.11
C LEU A 171 0.91 3.51 -46.37
N PRO A 172 -0.02 4.31 -46.92
CA PRO A 172 0.24 5.18 -48.07
C PRO A 172 1.35 6.19 -47.82
N MET A 173 1.45 6.71 -46.59
CA MET A 173 2.51 7.66 -46.23
C MET A 173 3.90 7.01 -46.31
N VAL A 174 4.01 5.72 -45.94
CA VAL A 174 5.25 4.95 -46.12
C VAL A 174 5.52 4.69 -47.60
N GLY A 175 4.48 4.44 -48.41
CA GLY A 175 4.58 4.26 -49.85
C GLY A 175 5.16 5.49 -50.55
N MET A 176 4.86 6.71 -50.11
CA MET A 176 5.42 7.95 -50.64
C MET A 176 6.96 8.02 -50.52
N LEU A 177 7.56 7.42 -49.45
CA LEU A 177 9.01 7.32 -49.30
C LEU A 177 9.66 6.49 -50.41
N PHE A 178 8.89 5.60 -51.06
CA PHE A 178 9.32 4.73 -52.16
C PHE A 178 8.79 5.20 -53.51
N GLY A 179 8.20 6.43 -53.58
CA GLY A 179 7.70 7.02 -54.83
C GLY A 179 6.38 6.40 -55.33
N ALA A 180 5.67 5.64 -54.48
CA ALA A 180 4.38 5.03 -54.83
C ALA A 180 3.24 5.85 -54.23
N ASP A 181 2.29 6.24 -55.07
CA ASP A 181 1.07 6.96 -54.64
C ASP A 181 -0.05 5.94 -54.34
N TRP A 182 -0.17 5.53 -53.07
CA TRP A 182 -1.19 4.60 -52.58
C TRP A 182 -2.30 5.30 -51.77
N MET A 183 -2.48 6.62 -51.99
CA MET A 183 -3.44 7.39 -51.22
C MET A 183 -4.84 6.81 -51.34
N LEU A 184 -5.45 6.54 -50.18
CA LEU A 184 -6.83 6.06 -50.11
C LEU A 184 -7.82 7.17 -50.50
N PRO A 185 -8.93 6.86 -51.19
CA PRO A 185 -10.01 7.83 -51.42
C PRO A 185 -10.52 8.42 -50.08
N ALA A 186 -10.88 9.69 -50.05
CA ALA A 186 -11.30 10.44 -48.86
C ALA A 186 -12.40 9.73 -48.06
N LEU A 187 -13.35 9.11 -48.74
CA LEU A 187 -14.43 8.33 -48.10
C LEU A 187 -13.89 7.17 -47.25
N TRP A 188 -12.90 6.43 -47.77
CA TRP A 188 -12.31 5.29 -47.01
C TRP A 188 -11.47 5.79 -45.86
N GLN A 189 -10.73 6.90 -45.99
CA GLN A 189 -10.02 7.52 -44.90
C GLN A 189 -10.96 7.91 -43.77
N TRP A 190 -12.08 8.57 -44.09
CA TRP A 190 -13.10 8.97 -43.14
C TRP A 190 -13.75 7.75 -42.45
N LEU A 191 -14.11 6.72 -43.22
CA LEU A 191 -14.78 5.51 -42.70
C LEU A 191 -13.89 4.72 -41.74
N LEU A 192 -12.58 4.67 -41.98
CA LEU A 192 -11.61 4.00 -41.12
C LEU A 192 -11.25 4.85 -39.90
N ALA A 193 -11.12 6.16 -40.03
CA ALA A 193 -10.76 7.05 -38.93
C ALA A 193 -11.90 7.27 -37.93
N THR A 194 -13.15 7.28 -38.38
CA THR A 194 -14.31 7.57 -37.52
C THR A 194 -14.47 6.59 -36.37
N PRO A 195 -14.38 5.25 -36.53
CA PRO A 195 -14.39 4.32 -35.41
C PRO A 195 -13.19 4.51 -34.48
N VAL A 196 -12.02 4.82 -35.00
CA VAL A 196 -10.83 5.09 -34.18
C VAL A 196 -11.08 6.31 -33.30
N GLN A 197 -11.60 7.39 -33.85
CA GLN A 197 -11.85 8.66 -33.17
C GLN A 197 -12.94 8.53 -32.08
N PHE A 198 -14.09 7.96 -32.40
CA PHE A 198 -15.27 8.02 -31.54
C PHE A 198 -15.53 6.75 -30.72
N TYR A 199 -15.17 5.56 -31.21
CA TYR A 199 -15.34 4.32 -30.47
C TYR A 199 -14.13 4.01 -29.60
N PHE A 200 -12.94 3.89 -30.20
CA PHE A 200 -11.71 3.61 -29.44
C PHE A 200 -11.24 4.84 -28.65
N GLY A 201 -11.49 6.05 -29.14
CA GLY A 201 -11.21 7.32 -28.50
C GLY A 201 -12.23 7.74 -27.43
N ALA A 202 -13.40 7.09 -27.31
CA ALA A 202 -14.50 7.49 -26.41
C ALA A 202 -14.06 7.71 -24.96
N ARG A 203 -13.10 6.94 -24.47
CA ARG A 203 -12.54 7.06 -23.12
C ARG A 203 -11.90 8.43 -22.88
N PHE A 204 -11.18 8.97 -23.87
CA PHE A 204 -10.52 10.27 -23.77
C PHE A 204 -11.54 11.41 -23.72
N TYR A 205 -12.60 11.32 -24.50
CA TYR A 205 -13.70 12.30 -24.46
C TYR A 205 -14.40 12.31 -23.09
N LYS A 206 -14.74 11.13 -22.55
CA LYS A 206 -15.38 11.04 -21.22
C LYS A 206 -14.50 11.62 -20.12
N ALA A 207 -13.23 11.22 -20.07
CA ALA A 207 -12.29 11.69 -19.06
C ALA A 207 -11.95 13.19 -19.24
N GLY A 208 -11.80 13.67 -20.48
CA GLY A 208 -11.59 15.07 -20.81
C GLY A 208 -12.77 15.95 -20.42
N TRP A 209 -14.00 15.51 -20.68
CA TRP A 209 -15.22 16.22 -20.29
C TRP A 209 -15.36 16.40 -18.79
N HIS A 210 -15.09 15.33 -18.01
CA HIS A 210 -15.10 15.41 -16.55
C HIS A 210 -13.98 16.34 -16.02
N ALA A 211 -12.82 16.39 -16.70
CA ALA A 211 -11.76 17.32 -16.34
C ALA A 211 -12.17 18.77 -16.59
N LEU A 212 -12.77 19.04 -17.75
CA LEU A 212 -13.24 20.38 -18.13
C LEU A 212 -14.32 20.89 -17.15
N LYS A 213 -15.32 20.05 -16.81
CA LYS A 213 -16.35 20.40 -15.82
C LYS A 213 -15.77 20.72 -14.44
N ALA A 214 -14.69 20.06 -14.05
CA ALA A 214 -14.03 20.28 -12.77
C ALA A 214 -13.05 21.48 -12.78
N GLY A 215 -12.94 22.21 -13.89
CA GLY A 215 -11.99 23.32 -14.05
C GLY A 215 -10.52 22.88 -13.98
N THR A 216 -10.24 21.60 -14.28
CA THR A 216 -8.88 21.03 -14.24
C THR A 216 -8.50 20.50 -15.61
N GLY A 217 -7.22 20.60 -15.97
CA GLY A 217 -6.69 19.96 -17.17
C GLY A 217 -6.23 18.52 -16.90
N ASN A 218 -6.36 17.64 -17.87
CA ASN A 218 -5.74 16.33 -17.88
C ASN A 218 -5.23 15.97 -19.29
N MET A 219 -4.43 14.92 -19.38
CA MET A 219 -3.90 14.41 -20.64
C MET A 219 -5.00 14.03 -21.64
N ASP A 220 -6.07 13.42 -21.14
CA ASP A 220 -7.17 12.94 -21.99
C ASP A 220 -7.89 14.12 -22.69
N LEU A 221 -7.95 15.28 -22.04
CA LEU A 221 -8.46 16.52 -22.61
C LEU A 221 -7.58 17.01 -23.76
N LEU A 222 -6.24 17.01 -23.60
CA LEU A 222 -5.31 17.44 -24.65
C LEU A 222 -5.41 16.54 -25.89
N VAL A 223 -5.45 15.21 -25.68
CA VAL A 223 -5.59 14.24 -26.76
C VAL A 223 -6.93 14.40 -27.46
N SER A 224 -8.04 14.53 -26.73
CA SER A 224 -9.36 14.68 -27.33
C SER A 224 -9.50 15.95 -28.13
N ILE A 225 -8.99 17.10 -27.66
CA ILE A 225 -9.00 18.36 -28.38
C ILE A 225 -8.11 18.27 -29.64
N GLY A 226 -6.85 17.78 -29.49
CA GLY A 226 -5.90 17.71 -30.59
C GLY A 226 -6.39 16.81 -31.73
N THR A 227 -6.84 15.60 -31.40
CA THR A 227 -7.35 14.66 -32.44
C THR A 227 -8.65 15.12 -33.06
N SER A 228 -9.55 15.78 -32.29
CA SER A 228 -10.77 16.38 -32.82
C SER A 228 -10.47 17.55 -33.77
N ALA A 229 -9.45 18.36 -33.47
CA ALA A 229 -9.03 19.45 -34.36
C ALA A 229 -8.51 18.89 -35.70
N ALA A 230 -7.65 17.85 -35.67
CA ALA A 230 -7.16 17.20 -36.89
C ALA A 230 -8.29 16.56 -37.70
N TYR A 231 -9.24 15.89 -37.03
CA TYR A 231 -10.41 15.27 -37.64
C TYR A 231 -11.34 16.32 -38.26
N GLY A 232 -11.64 17.40 -37.51
CA GLY A 232 -12.48 18.51 -38.01
C GLY A 232 -11.86 19.26 -39.16
N LEU A 233 -10.53 19.51 -39.13
CA LEU A 233 -9.79 20.11 -40.23
C LEU A 233 -9.90 19.24 -41.50
N SER A 234 -9.76 17.92 -41.35
CA SER A 234 -9.88 17.01 -42.51
C SER A 234 -11.28 17.03 -43.13
N LEU A 235 -12.33 17.09 -42.30
CA LEU A 235 -13.70 17.24 -42.79
C LEU A 235 -13.91 18.57 -43.50
N TYR A 236 -13.36 19.65 -42.97
CA TYR A 236 -13.46 20.98 -43.59
C TYR A 236 -12.76 21.00 -44.94
N LEU A 237 -11.54 20.48 -45.04
CA LEU A 237 -10.77 20.39 -46.26
C LEU A 237 -11.47 19.49 -47.31
N TRP A 238 -12.07 18.39 -46.89
CA TRP A 238 -12.82 17.51 -47.79
C TRP A 238 -14.09 18.20 -48.34
N TYR A 239 -14.82 18.90 -47.47
CA TYR A 239 -16.02 19.64 -47.87
C TYR A 239 -15.72 20.84 -48.79
N SER A 240 -14.61 21.54 -48.55
CA SER A 240 -14.18 22.74 -49.33
C SER A 240 -13.43 22.39 -50.60
N PHE A 241 -13.31 21.11 -50.95
CA PHE A 241 -12.56 20.65 -52.10
C PHE A 241 -13.36 20.81 -53.40
N ASP A 242 -12.95 21.72 -54.28
CA ASP A 242 -13.66 22.07 -55.54
C ASP A 242 -13.32 21.13 -56.72
N GLY A 243 -12.55 20.06 -56.52
CA GLY A 243 -12.27 19.03 -57.53
C GLY A 243 -11.31 19.45 -58.66
N HIS A 244 -10.75 20.68 -58.63
CA HIS A 244 -9.93 21.22 -59.74
C HIS A 244 -8.43 20.89 -59.65
N HIS A 245 -7.91 20.41 -58.52
CA HIS A 245 -6.49 20.11 -58.35
C HIS A 245 -6.27 18.83 -57.51
N GLY A 246 -6.27 17.66 -58.12
CA GLY A 246 -5.87 16.40 -57.50
C GLY A 246 -6.78 15.91 -56.35
N ALA A 247 -6.26 15.09 -55.44
CA ALA A 247 -6.97 14.66 -54.25
C ALA A 247 -6.71 15.62 -53.06
N PRO A 248 -7.72 15.88 -52.20
CA PRO A 248 -7.51 16.75 -51.05
C PRO A 248 -6.52 16.12 -50.07
N HIS A 249 -5.56 16.93 -49.57
CA HIS A 249 -4.69 16.50 -48.45
C HIS A 249 -5.49 16.49 -47.15
N LEU A 250 -5.80 15.30 -46.67
CA LEU A 250 -6.54 15.09 -45.44
C LEU A 250 -5.56 14.64 -44.33
N TYR A 251 -5.96 14.79 -43.07
CA TYR A 251 -5.16 14.48 -41.88
C TYR A 251 -5.84 13.46 -40.97
N PHE A 252 -6.74 12.63 -41.50
CA PHE A 252 -7.43 11.58 -40.76
C PHE A 252 -6.43 10.55 -40.20
N GLU A 253 -5.38 10.22 -40.98
CA GLU A 253 -4.31 9.31 -40.56
C GLU A 253 -3.55 9.86 -39.37
N SER A 254 -3.30 11.16 -39.28
CA SER A 254 -2.59 11.79 -38.19
C SER A 254 -3.35 11.67 -36.87
N GLY A 255 -4.66 11.99 -36.88
CA GLY A 255 -5.52 11.84 -35.70
C GLY A 255 -5.64 10.39 -35.25
N ALA A 256 -5.84 9.46 -36.20
CA ALA A 256 -5.95 8.02 -35.91
C ALA A 256 -4.63 7.44 -35.39
N ALA A 257 -3.49 7.82 -35.96
CA ALA A 257 -2.16 7.39 -35.52
C ALA A 257 -1.88 7.85 -34.09
N VAL A 258 -2.16 9.13 -33.78
CA VAL A 258 -1.99 9.68 -32.42
C VAL A 258 -2.84 8.91 -31.42
N LEU A 259 -4.14 8.69 -31.68
CA LEU A 259 -5.01 7.92 -30.78
C LEU A 259 -4.50 6.49 -30.56
N THR A 260 -4.09 5.82 -31.65
CA THR A 260 -3.57 4.45 -31.58
C THR A 260 -2.29 4.36 -30.77
N LEU A 261 -1.35 5.31 -30.97
CA LEU A 261 -0.10 5.36 -30.22
C LEU A 261 -0.33 5.68 -28.74
N VAL A 262 -1.27 6.59 -28.43
CA VAL A 262 -1.64 6.90 -27.05
C VAL A 262 -2.30 5.69 -26.37
N LEU A 263 -3.17 4.95 -27.05
CA LEU A 263 -3.75 3.72 -26.56
C LEU A 263 -2.68 2.63 -26.30
N LEU A 264 -1.71 2.49 -27.21
CA LEU A 264 -0.56 1.60 -27.04
C LEU A 264 0.29 2.03 -25.83
N GLY A 265 0.59 3.31 -25.70
CA GLY A 265 1.29 3.85 -24.54
C GLY A 265 0.58 3.51 -23.22
N LYS A 266 -0.75 3.67 -23.18
CA LYS A 266 -1.57 3.30 -22.00
C LYS A 266 -1.58 1.81 -21.70
N LEU A 267 -1.56 0.95 -22.72
CA LEU A 267 -1.44 -0.48 -22.53
C LEU A 267 -0.06 -0.86 -21.94
N LEU A 268 1.02 -0.28 -22.46
CA LEU A 268 2.38 -0.51 -21.96
C LEU A 268 2.53 0.00 -20.51
N GLU A 269 1.98 1.17 -20.22
CA GLU A 269 1.88 1.74 -18.87
C GLU A 269 1.18 0.77 -17.91
N LYS A 270 0.00 0.24 -18.28
CA LYS A 270 -0.76 -0.70 -17.47
C LYS A 270 0.01 -2.01 -17.22
N ARG A 271 0.73 -2.51 -18.23
CA ARG A 271 1.58 -3.71 -18.09
C ARG A 271 2.78 -3.47 -17.18
N ALA A 272 3.42 -2.30 -17.29
CA ALA A 272 4.53 -1.92 -16.41
C ALA A 272 4.08 -1.84 -14.94
N LYS A 273 2.91 -1.21 -14.68
CA LYS A 273 2.32 -1.14 -13.34
C LYS A 273 2.06 -2.53 -12.75
N ARG A 274 1.46 -3.45 -13.51
CA ARG A 274 1.20 -4.81 -13.03
C ARG A 274 2.49 -5.51 -12.58
N ARG A 275 3.57 -5.40 -13.34
CA ARG A 275 4.85 -6.02 -12.97
C ARG A 275 5.45 -5.46 -11.68
N THR A 276 5.20 -4.19 -11.35
CA THR A 276 5.67 -3.59 -10.10
C THR A 276 4.83 -4.01 -8.88
N THR A 277 3.57 -4.41 -9.09
CA THR A 277 2.69 -4.95 -8.03
C THR A 277 2.87 -6.45 -7.79
N ASP A 278 3.56 -7.19 -8.68
CA ASP A 278 3.79 -8.64 -8.55
C ASP A 278 4.53 -8.99 -7.25
N ALA A 279 5.37 -8.10 -6.73
CA ALA A 279 6.06 -8.28 -5.45
C ALA A 279 5.10 -8.36 -4.25
N LEU A 280 4.03 -7.53 -4.25
CA LEU A 280 3.01 -7.57 -3.20
C LEU A 280 2.15 -8.83 -3.32
N GLN A 281 1.76 -9.20 -4.55
CA GLN A 281 1.03 -10.45 -4.80
C GLN A 281 1.84 -11.68 -4.37
N ALA A 282 3.17 -11.64 -4.51
CA ALA A 282 4.03 -12.71 -4.02
C ALA A 282 3.94 -12.88 -2.49
N LEU A 283 3.84 -11.79 -1.72
CA LEU A 283 3.60 -11.84 -0.27
C LEU A 283 2.19 -12.34 0.07
N GLU A 284 1.17 -11.93 -0.67
CA GLU A 284 -0.20 -12.45 -0.49
C GLU A 284 -0.29 -13.95 -0.77
N ASN A 285 0.44 -14.45 -1.77
CA ASN A 285 0.50 -15.88 -2.12
C ASN A 285 1.19 -16.74 -1.05
N LEU A 286 1.83 -16.13 -0.05
CA LEU A 286 2.36 -16.85 1.13
C LEU A 286 1.25 -17.29 2.09
N LYS A 287 0.05 -16.71 2.01
CA LYS A 287 -1.08 -17.11 2.86
C LYS A 287 -1.64 -18.44 2.38
N PRO A 288 -1.61 -19.51 3.21
CA PRO A 288 -2.27 -20.76 2.89
C PRO A 288 -3.78 -20.56 2.75
N THR A 289 -4.38 -21.30 1.83
CA THR A 289 -5.83 -21.27 1.61
C THR A 289 -6.59 -22.26 2.49
N SER A 290 -5.90 -23.28 3.02
CA SER A 290 -6.46 -24.33 3.86
C SER A 290 -5.57 -24.63 5.06
N ALA A 291 -6.14 -25.20 6.09
CA ALA A 291 -5.47 -25.64 7.31
C ALA A 291 -6.03 -26.97 7.79
N SER A 292 -5.17 -27.83 8.37
CA SER A 292 -5.58 -29.07 9.03
C SER A 292 -5.79 -28.82 10.52
N VAL A 293 -7.04 -28.90 10.98
CA VAL A 293 -7.44 -28.57 12.37
C VAL A 293 -8.00 -29.80 13.08
N TRP A 294 -7.67 -29.94 14.35
CA TRP A 294 -8.24 -30.99 15.20
C TRP A 294 -9.62 -30.57 15.71
N ARG A 295 -10.66 -31.22 15.18
CA ARG A 295 -12.06 -31.04 15.62
C ARG A 295 -12.78 -32.37 15.60
N ASN A 296 -13.75 -32.58 16.50
CA ASN A 296 -14.58 -33.78 16.56
C ASN A 296 -13.78 -35.10 16.59
N ASN A 297 -12.68 -35.14 17.34
CA ASN A 297 -11.78 -36.29 17.48
C ASN A 297 -11.05 -36.72 16.20
N GLY A 298 -10.84 -35.80 15.25
CA GLY A 298 -10.12 -36.07 14.01
C GLY A 298 -9.52 -34.81 13.37
N TRP A 299 -8.57 -35.03 12.46
CA TRP A 299 -7.99 -33.96 11.63
C TRP A 299 -8.90 -33.68 10.46
N HIS A 300 -9.32 -32.41 10.33
CA HIS A 300 -10.18 -31.94 9.22
C HIS A 300 -9.49 -30.80 8.47
N SER A 301 -9.48 -30.88 7.14
CA SER A 301 -9.03 -29.77 6.32
C SER A 301 -10.17 -28.74 6.18
N ILE A 302 -9.92 -27.52 6.63
CA ILE A 302 -10.86 -26.40 6.53
C ILE A 302 -10.24 -25.25 5.78
N ALA A 303 -11.04 -24.30 5.33
CA ALA A 303 -10.51 -23.04 4.77
C ALA A 303 -9.77 -22.25 5.87
N ALA A 304 -8.61 -21.67 5.54
CA ALA A 304 -7.83 -20.90 6.52
C ALA A 304 -8.61 -19.69 7.10
N ALA A 305 -9.63 -19.23 6.38
CA ALA A 305 -10.54 -18.17 6.84
C ALA A 305 -11.48 -18.60 7.98
N GLU A 306 -11.69 -19.92 8.16
CA GLU A 306 -12.57 -20.50 9.19
C GLU A 306 -11.83 -20.86 10.49
N LEU A 307 -10.51 -20.56 10.53
CA LEU A 307 -9.71 -20.75 11.74
C LEU A 307 -10.17 -19.83 12.87
N VAL A 308 -10.18 -20.37 14.09
CA VAL A 308 -10.49 -19.64 15.31
C VAL A 308 -9.28 -19.66 16.24
N LYS A 309 -9.08 -18.60 17.00
CA LYS A 309 -8.02 -18.55 18.02
C LYS A 309 -8.18 -19.67 19.03
N GLY A 310 -7.08 -20.41 19.27
CA GLY A 310 -7.07 -21.61 20.11
C GLY A 310 -7.27 -22.92 19.33
N ASP A 311 -7.51 -22.88 18.01
CA ASP A 311 -7.54 -24.09 17.18
C ASP A 311 -6.18 -24.80 17.22
N ARG A 312 -6.19 -26.12 17.42
CA ARG A 312 -5.01 -26.99 17.32
C ARG A 312 -4.83 -27.36 15.84
N ILE A 313 -3.70 -26.93 15.28
CA ILE A 313 -3.39 -27.04 13.85
C ILE A 313 -2.20 -27.96 13.66
N GLN A 314 -2.28 -28.83 12.65
CA GLN A 314 -1.19 -29.70 12.21
C GLN A 314 -0.61 -29.19 10.91
N VAL A 315 0.74 -29.18 10.80
CA VAL A 315 1.49 -28.84 9.59
C VAL A 315 2.49 -29.95 9.30
N LEU A 316 2.42 -30.49 8.09
CA LEU A 316 3.31 -31.55 7.63
C LEU A 316 4.58 -30.96 6.97
N PRO A 317 5.64 -31.76 6.80
CA PRO A 317 6.82 -31.33 6.05
C PRO A 317 6.47 -30.86 4.64
N GLY A 318 7.01 -29.69 4.24
CA GLY A 318 6.73 -29.04 2.97
C GLY A 318 5.51 -28.10 2.98
N ASP A 319 4.65 -28.18 3.99
CA ASP A 319 3.47 -27.33 4.10
C ASP A 319 3.81 -25.93 4.67
N ARG A 320 2.98 -24.95 4.32
CA ARG A 320 3.04 -23.62 4.91
C ARG A 320 2.20 -23.54 6.19
N ILE A 321 2.73 -22.82 7.17
CA ILE A 321 2.07 -22.56 8.45
C ILE A 321 0.90 -21.59 8.21
N PRO A 322 -0.36 -21.98 8.52
CA PRO A 322 -1.54 -21.17 8.16
C PRO A 322 -1.84 -20.00 9.09
N ALA A 323 -1.26 -19.96 10.28
CA ALA A 323 -1.50 -18.92 11.28
C ALA A 323 -0.31 -18.77 12.21
N ASP A 324 -0.23 -17.65 12.93
CA ASP A 324 0.74 -17.51 14.01
C ASP A 324 0.28 -18.36 15.21
N GLY A 325 1.23 -19.03 15.89
CA GLY A 325 0.88 -19.90 16.99
C GLY A 325 2.06 -20.28 17.89
N ILE A 326 1.77 -21.17 18.85
CA ILE A 326 2.76 -21.73 19.77
C ILE A 326 2.75 -23.24 19.58
N VAL A 327 3.91 -23.82 19.34
CA VAL A 327 4.06 -25.29 19.17
C VAL A 327 3.66 -26.01 20.43
N THR A 328 2.73 -26.95 20.29
CA THR A 328 2.25 -27.82 21.40
C THR A 328 2.87 -29.21 21.33
N GLU A 329 3.16 -29.72 20.13
CA GLU A 329 3.73 -31.06 19.93
C GLU A 329 4.58 -31.11 18.68
N GLY A 330 5.68 -31.86 18.68
CA GLY A 330 6.56 -32.06 17.54
C GLY A 330 7.83 -31.24 17.61
N SER A 331 8.69 -31.44 16.60
CA SER A 331 9.96 -30.74 16.42
C SER A 331 10.28 -30.70 14.93
N SER A 332 10.68 -29.55 14.41
CA SER A 332 11.04 -29.37 13.00
C SER A 332 11.89 -28.12 12.79
N HIS A 333 12.53 -28.04 11.62
CA HIS A 333 13.08 -26.78 11.12
C HIS A 333 12.02 -26.03 10.33
N VAL A 334 11.92 -24.74 10.58
CA VAL A 334 10.95 -23.85 9.91
C VAL A 334 11.72 -22.76 9.17
N ASP A 335 11.47 -22.64 7.87
CA ASP A 335 12.00 -21.57 7.03
C ASP A 335 11.12 -20.32 7.17
N GLU A 336 11.63 -19.33 7.88
CA GLU A 336 11.00 -18.01 8.09
C GLU A 336 11.66 -16.91 7.24
N ALA A 337 12.55 -17.25 6.30
CA ALA A 337 13.38 -16.28 5.55
C ALA A 337 12.56 -15.18 4.86
N LEU A 338 11.41 -15.51 4.28
CA LEU A 338 10.52 -14.55 3.61
C LEU A 338 9.81 -13.58 4.57
N ILE A 339 9.85 -13.83 5.87
CA ILE A 339 9.16 -13.04 6.91
C ILE A 339 10.18 -12.32 7.78
N SER A 340 11.20 -13.04 8.27
CA SER A 340 12.24 -12.52 9.16
C SER A 340 13.46 -11.95 8.40
N GLY A 341 13.68 -12.38 7.16
CA GLY A 341 14.88 -12.08 6.37
C GLY A 341 16.08 -12.99 6.71
N GLU A 342 15.97 -13.88 7.69
CA GLU A 342 17.04 -14.81 8.09
C GLU A 342 17.02 -16.05 7.19
N SER A 343 18.12 -16.31 6.48
CA SER A 343 18.22 -17.41 5.50
C SER A 343 18.39 -18.79 6.12
N VAL A 344 18.68 -18.86 7.42
CA VAL A 344 18.91 -20.14 8.11
C VAL A 344 17.61 -20.60 8.74
N PRO A 345 17.11 -21.83 8.41
CA PRO A 345 15.90 -22.37 9.04
C PRO A 345 16.06 -22.48 10.57
N LEU A 346 15.03 -22.08 11.29
CA LEU A 346 15.01 -22.10 12.74
C LEU A 346 14.46 -23.43 13.27
N HIS A 347 15.16 -24.06 14.18
CA HIS A 347 14.66 -25.25 14.88
C HIS A 347 13.57 -24.85 15.87
N LYS A 348 12.38 -25.44 15.73
CA LYS A 348 11.19 -25.19 16.55
C LYS A 348 10.81 -26.44 17.32
N THR A 349 10.56 -26.26 18.62
CA THR A 349 10.13 -27.30 19.56
C THR A 349 8.91 -26.84 20.36
N THR A 350 8.37 -27.70 21.18
CA THR A 350 7.23 -27.37 22.05
C THR A 350 7.50 -26.12 22.90
N GLY A 351 6.59 -25.15 22.83
CA GLY A 351 6.68 -23.83 23.48
C GLY A 351 7.21 -22.73 22.59
N ASP A 352 7.80 -23.04 21.44
CA ASP A 352 8.31 -22.05 20.49
C ASP A 352 7.19 -21.41 19.67
N LYS A 353 7.40 -20.16 19.26
CA LYS A 353 6.48 -19.44 18.36
C LYS A 353 6.74 -19.84 16.91
N VAL A 354 5.66 -20.02 16.16
CA VAL A 354 5.66 -20.19 14.71
C VAL A 354 4.87 -19.08 14.04
N THR A 355 5.32 -18.67 12.85
CA THR A 355 4.77 -17.54 12.11
C THR A 355 4.02 -18.01 10.88
N GLY A 356 2.81 -17.53 10.69
CA GLY A 356 1.99 -17.84 9.50
C GLY A 356 2.67 -17.38 8.20
N GLY A 357 2.67 -18.26 7.18
CA GLY A 357 3.34 -18.05 5.90
C GLY A 357 4.72 -18.72 5.79
N SER A 358 5.36 -19.08 6.91
CA SER A 358 6.61 -19.85 6.95
C SER A 358 6.41 -21.27 6.44
N VAL A 359 7.50 -21.93 6.04
CA VAL A 359 7.48 -23.30 5.50
C VAL A 359 8.04 -24.27 6.53
N ASN A 360 7.28 -25.29 6.87
CA ASN A 360 7.74 -26.40 7.69
C ASN A 360 8.59 -27.36 6.85
N LEU A 361 9.82 -27.73 7.29
CA LEU A 361 10.77 -28.48 6.44
C LEU A 361 10.78 -29.99 6.75
N ASP A 362 11.05 -30.38 7.99
CA ASP A 362 11.48 -31.77 8.28
C ASP A 362 10.43 -32.60 9.01
N GLY A 363 9.90 -32.08 10.12
CA GLY A 363 9.07 -32.79 11.07
C GLY A 363 7.60 -32.39 11.00
N ARG A 364 6.73 -33.23 11.57
CA ARG A 364 5.35 -32.84 11.85
C ARG A 364 5.34 -31.85 13.02
N LEU A 365 4.66 -30.75 12.87
CA LEU A 365 4.39 -29.78 13.93
C LEU A 365 2.90 -29.70 14.22
N GLU A 366 2.56 -29.63 15.51
CA GLU A 366 1.24 -29.26 15.99
C GLU A 366 1.37 -28.00 16.84
N PHE A 367 0.51 -27.03 16.61
CA PHE A 367 0.54 -25.77 17.33
C PHE A 367 -0.87 -25.23 17.57
N GLU A 368 -1.00 -24.38 18.59
CA GLU A 368 -2.23 -23.67 18.91
C GLU A 368 -2.20 -22.29 18.28
N ALA A 369 -3.27 -21.92 17.55
CA ALA A 369 -3.38 -20.64 16.89
C ALA A 369 -3.49 -19.49 17.89
N SER A 370 -2.57 -18.52 17.83
CA SER A 370 -2.53 -17.34 18.72
C SER A 370 -3.01 -16.07 18.05
N ALA A 371 -2.72 -15.88 16.74
CA ALA A 371 -3.16 -14.74 15.95
C ALA A 371 -3.57 -15.16 14.54
N LEU A 372 -4.68 -14.61 14.05
CA LEU A 372 -5.35 -14.99 12.82
C LEU A 372 -5.71 -13.78 11.97
N GLY A 373 -5.94 -14.00 10.68
CA GLY A 373 -6.47 -13.00 9.77
C GLY A 373 -5.66 -11.69 9.79
N ALA A 374 -6.30 -10.58 10.11
CA ALA A 374 -5.67 -9.25 10.15
C ALA A 374 -4.65 -9.07 11.29
N GLU A 375 -4.73 -9.90 12.34
CA GLU A 375 -3.82 -9.85 13.49
C GLU A 375 -2.53 -10.66 13.27
N SER A 376 -2.47 -11.51 12.23
CA SER A 376 -1.27 -12.30 11.92
C SER A 376 -0.10 -11.41 11.53
N THR A 377 1.11 -11.85 11.83
CA THR A 377 2.36 -11.16 11.49
C THR A 377 2.47 -10.89 10.00
N LEU A 378 2.18 -11.88 9.16
CA LEU A 378 2.21 -11.73 7.70
C LEU A 378 1.19 -10.69 7.22
N SER A 379 -0.04 -10.66 7.77
CA SER A 379 -1.03 -9.65 7.39
C SER A 379 -0.63 -8.24 7.82
N LYS A 380 0.03 -8.09 8.97
CA LYS A 380 0.60 -6.81 9.42
C LYS A 380 1.70 -6.33 8.47
N ILE A 381 2.60 -7.23 8.03
CA ILE A 381 3.66 -6.92 7.05
C ILE A 381 3.04 -6.46 5.74
N ILE A 382 2.09 -7.23 5.17
CA ILE A 382 1.40 -6.87 3.93
C ILE A 382 0.76 -5.49 4.05
N ARG A 383 0.03 -5.24 5.15
CA ARG A 383 -0.61 -3.94 5.39
C ARG A 383 0.39 -2.79 5.51
N LEU A 384 1.55 -2.99 6.14
CA LEU A 384 2.60 -1.98 6.20
C LEU A 384 3.15 -1.66 4.80
N VAL A 385 3.38 -2.68 3.97
CA VAL A 385 3.84 -2.49 2.58
C VAL A 385 2.78 -1.77 1.75
N GLU A 386 1.50 -2.13 1.88
CA GLU A 386 0.38 -1.45 1.21
C GLU A 386 0.27 0.02 1.64
N GLN A 387 0.38 0.30 2.94
CA GLN A 387 0.37 1.67 3.48
C GLN A 387 1.55 2.49 2.95
N ALA A 388 2.75 1.89 2.92
CA ALA A 388 3.94 2.54 2.36
C ALA A 388 3.76 2.89 0.88
N GLN A 389 3.12 1.99 0.11
CA GLN A 389 2.82 2.22 -1.30
C GLN A 389 1.66 3.19 -1.52
N GLY A 390 0.70 3.26 -0.59
CA GLY A 390 -0.47 4.13 -0.64
C GLY A 390 -0.19 5.58 -0.25
N ALA A 391 0.85 5.83 0.53
CA ALA A 391 1.22 7.17 0.96
C ALA A 391 1.86 7.97 -0.18
N LYS A 392 1.36 9.17 -0.44
CA LYS A 392 1.97 10.07 -1.44
C LYS A 392 3.28 10.64 -0.94
N ALA A 393 4.35 10.39 -1.69
CA ALA A 393 5.62 11.07 -1.47
C ALA A 393 5.48 12.58 -1.72
N PRO A 394 6.21 13.45 -1.00
CA PRO A 394 6.21 14.89 -1.23
C PRO A 394 6.54 15.28 -2.68
N VAL A 395 7.46 14.57 -3.31
CA VAL A 395 7.79 14.76 -4.73
C VAL A 395 6.60 14.46 -5.65
N GLN A 396 5.75 13.50 -5.33
CA GLN A 396 4.55 13.20 -6.10
C GLN A 396 3.52 14.34 -5.99
N ALA A 397 3.33 14.91 -4.79
CA ALA A 397 2.47 16.07 -4.60
C ALA A 397 2.95 17.30 -5.40
N LEU A 398 4.27 17.49 -5.51
CA LEU A 398 4.88 18.51 -6.36
C LEU A 398 4.57 18.27 -7.85
N VAL A 399 4.71 17.03 -8.31
CA VAL A 399 4.39 16.62 -9.69
C VAL A 399 2.92 16.89 -10.02
N ASP A 400 2.00 16.56 -9.11
CA ASP A 400 0.56 16.82 -9.27
C ASP A 400 0.28 18.32 -9.40
N LYS A 401 0.93 19.16 -8.58
CA LYS A 401 0.82 20.62 -8.63
C LYS A 401 1.36 21.18 -9.96
N ILE A 402 2.53 20.74 -10.41
CA ILE A 402 3.10 21.14 -11.70
C ILE A 402 2.16 20.75 -12.84
N SER A 403 1.67 19.52 -12.86
CA SER A 403 0.75 19.01 -13.89
C SER A 403 -0.55 19.84 -13.98
N SER A 404 -1.07 20.30 -12.84
CA SER A 404 -2.29 21.11 -12.80
C SER A 404 -2.14 22.50 -13.44
N ILE A 405 -0.92 23.05 -13.46
CA ILE A 405 -0.60 24.34 -14.11
C ILE A 405 -0.18 24.11 -15.57
N PHE A 406 0.55 23.05 -15.83
CA PHE A 406 1.14 22.75 -17.12
C PHE A 406 0.08 22.59 -18.24
N VAL A 407 -1.01 21.85 -17.98
CA VAL A 407 -2.05 21.61 -19.00
C VAL A 407 -2.74 22.90 -19.45
N PRO A 408 -3.21 23.81 -18.58
CA PRO A 408 -3.71 25.12 -19.00
C PRO A 408 -2.70 25.94 -19.81
N VAL A 409 -1.42 25.92 -19.41
CA VAL A 409 -0.36 26.65 -20.14
C VAL A 409 -0.19 26.08 -21.56
N VAL A 410 -0.17 24.77 -21.72
CA VAL A 410 -0.08 24.11 -23.04
C VAL A 410 -1.29 24.47 -23.93
N LEU A 411 -2.49 24.52 -23.36
CA LEU A 411 -3.68 24.96 -24.11
C LEU A 411 -3.56 26.40 -24.58
N LEU A 412 -3.01 27.30 -23.75
CA LEU A 412 -2.75 28.70 -24.15
C LEU A 412 -1.69 28.77 -25.24
N VAL A 413 -0.61 27.98 -25.14
CA VAL A 413 0.43 27.94 -26.19
C VAL A 413 -0.14 27.42 -27.51
N ALA A 414 -0.95 26.35 -27.48
CA ALA A 414 -1.61 25.81 -28.66
C ALA A 414 -2.55 26.84 -29.29
N LEU A 415 -3.34 27.57 -28.49
CA LEU A 415 -4.20 28.65 -28.97
C LEU A 415 -3.37 29.79 -29.60
N ALA A 416 -2.30 30.21 -28.93
CA ALA A 416 -1.39 31.22 -29.45
C ALA A 416 -0.76 30.79 -30.78
N THR A 417 -0.39 29.51 -30.91
CA THR A 417 0.14 28.93 -32.15
C THR A 417 -0.86 29.07 -33.30
N VAL A 418 -2.14 28.72 -33.08
CA VAL A 418 -3.20 28.87 -34.09
C VAL A 418 -3.33 30.34 -34.51
N LEU A 419 -3.38 31.26 -33.52
CA LEU A 419 -3.58 32.69 -33.79
C LEU A 419 -2.38 33.32 -34.52
N ILE A 420 -1.15 32.98 -34.15
CA ILE A 420 0.06 33.51 -34.80
C ILE A 420 0.12 33.05 -36.26
N TRP A 421 -0.12 31.78 -36.53
CA TRP A 421 -0.11 31.25 -37.89
C TRP A 421 -1.31 31.75 -38.71
N GLY A 422 -2.51 31.78 -38.12
CA GLY A 422 -3.72 32.23 -38.83
C GLY A 422 -3.76 33.71 -39.11
N LEU A 423 -3.42 34.57 -38.12
CA LEU A 423 -3.47 36.02 -38.25
C LEU A 423 -2.16 36.61 -38.78
N GLY A 424 -1.00 36.05 -38.39
CA GLY A 424 0.30 36.57 -38.79
C GLY A 424 0.77 36.10 -40.15
N PHE A 425 0.51 34.84 -40.50
CA PHE A 425 0.95 34.24 -41.77
C PHE A 425 -0.22 33.89 -42.70
N ALA A 426 -1.46 34.14 -42.29
CA ALA A 426 -2.69 33.82 -43.03
C ALA A 426 -2.85 32.30 -43.35
N ASP A 427 -2.17 31.42 -42.60
CA ASP A 427 -2.18 29.97 -42.78
C ASP A 427 -2.81 29.27 -41.58
N TRP A 428 -4.14 29.22 -41.56
CA TRP A 428 -4.92 28.56 -40.50
C TRP A 428 -4.71 27.06 -40.48
N GLN A 429 -4.48 26.44 -41.64
CA GLN A 429 -4.27 25.01 -41.76
C GLN A 429 -2.98 24.60 -41.02
N GLN A 430 -1.87 25.27 -41.34
CA GLN A 430 -0.60 25.01 -40.67
C GLN A 430 -0.65 25.37 -39.18
N GLY A 431 -1.38 26.43 -38.84
CA GLY A 431 -1.62 26.82 -37.45
C GLY A 431 -2.30 25.71 -36.62
N ILE A 432 -3.36 25.11 -37.16
CA ILE A 432 -4.07 24.02 -36.51
C ILE A 432 -3.17 22.76 -36.37
N LEU A 433 -2.43 22.41 -37.43
CA LEU A 433 -1.53 21.25 -37.39
C LEU A 433 -0.42 21.41 -36.34
N ASN A 434 0.19 22.58 -36.29
CA ASN A 434 1.22 22.91 -35.33
C ASN A 434 0.66 22.90 -33.89
N ALA A 435 -0.55 23.43 -33.69
CA ALA A 435 -1.22 23.39 -32.40
C ALA A 435 -1.56 21.95 -31.96
N VAL A 436 -2.01 21.10 -32.88
CA VAL A 436 -2.20 19.64 -32.59
C VAL A 436 -0.89 18.99 -32.18
N ALA A 437 0.20 19.28 -32.87
CA ALA A 437 1.52 18.79 -32.51
C ALA A 437 1.93 19.25 -31.10
N VAL A 438 1.72 20.52 -30.74
CA VAL A 438 1.97 21.06 -29.41
C VAL A 438 1.15 20.30 -28.35
N LEU A 439 -0.17 20.09 -28.57
CA LEU A 439 -1.05 19.40 -27.62
C LEU A 439 -0.64 17.94 -27.38
N VAL A 440 -0.22 17.25 -28.43
CA VAL A 440 0.14 15.83 -28.37
C VAL A 440 1.51 15.63 -27.70
N ILE A 441 2.53 16.41 -28.12
CA ILE A 441 3.90 16.21 -27.62
C ILE A 441 4.07 16.69 -26.17
N ALA A 442 3.27 17.66 -25.75
CA ALA A 442 3.32 18.20 -24.38
C ALA A 442 2.69 17.28 -23.31
N CYS A 443 2.30 16.06 -23.66
CA CYS A 443 1.72 15.13 -22.67
C CYS A 443 2.78 14.68 -21.64
N PRO A 444 2.64 15.03 -20.33
CA PRO A 444 3.57 14.58 -19.30
C PRO A 444 3.22 13.16 -18.82
N CYS A 445 3.04 12.21 -19.76
CA CYS A 445 2.48 10.89 -19.48
C CYS A 445 3.32 10.07 -18.48
N ALA A 446 4.66 10.14 -18.59
CA ALA A 446 5.58 9.41 -17.73
C ALA A 446 5.75 10.05 -16.34
N LEU A 447 5.55 11.36 -16.21
CA LEU A 447 5.81 12.11 -14.98
C LEU A 447 4.97 11.61 -13.78
N GLY A 448 3.67 11.32 -14.00
CA GLY A 448 2.78 10.85 -12.95
C GLY A 448 3.03 9.42 -12.49
N LEU A 449 3.86 8.65 -13.21
CA LEU A 449 4.14 7.24 -12.95
C LEU A 449 5.54 6.97 -12.42
N ALA A 450 6.50 7.83 -12.71
CA ALA A 450 7.91 7.61 -12.38
C ALA A 450 8.11 7.36 -10.89
N THR A 451 7.58 8.23 -10.04
CA THR A 451 7.73 8.14 -8.58
C THR A 451 7.00 6.92 -7.98
N PRO A 452 5.69 6.68 -8.24
CA PRO A 452 5.01 5.50 -7.72
C PRO A 452 5.67 4.19 -8.16
N ALA A 453 6.10 4.08 -9.41
CA ALA A 453 6.76 2.88 -9.92
C ALA A 453 8.11 2.62 -9.20
N ALA A 454 8.91 3.65 -8.98
CA ALA A 454 10.18 3.54 -8.25
C ALA A 454 9.97 3.14 -6.78
N ILE A 455 9.00 3.77 -6.10
CA ILE A 455 8.67 3.46 -4.70
C ILE A 455 8.19 2.00 -4.58
N MET A 456 7.27 1.56 -5.44
CA MET A 456 6.76 0.18 -5.40
C MET A 456 7.85 -0.85 -5.66
N ALA A 457 8.72 -0.62 -6.64
CA ALA A 457 9.84 -1.51 -6.94
C ALA A 457 10.82 -1.57 -5.76
N GLY A 458 11.16 -0.41 -5.18
CA GLY A 458 12.08 -0.31 -4.04
C GLY A 458 11.51 -0.96 -2.77
N THR A 459 10.30 -0.60 -2.36
CA THR A 459 9.65 -1.16 -1.17
C THR A 459 9.35 -2.65 -1.31
N GLY A 460 8.95 -3.10 -2.51
CA GLY A 460 8.71 -4.51 -2.79
C GLY A 460 9.99 -5.36 -2.70
N THR A 461 11.13 -4.84 -3.18
CA THR A 461 12.43 -5.52 -3.06
C THR A 461 12.91 -5.53 -1.62
N ALA A 462 12.77 -4.41 -0.90
CA ALA A 462 13.11 -4.29 0.52
C ALA A 462 12.30 -5.28 1.38
N ALA A 463 10.98 -5.37 1.16
CA ALA A 463 10.10 -6.27 1.89
C ALA A 463 10.48 -7.75 1.72
N ARG A 464 10.94 -8.17 0.54
CA ARG A 464 11.45 -9.54 0.31
C ARG A 464 12.72 -9.87 1.10
N GLN A 465 13.44 -8.86 1.54
CA GLN A 465 14.64 -8.98 2.38
C GLN A 465 14.34 -8.70 3.87
N GLY A 466 13.07 -8.68 4.28
CA GLY A 466 12.66 -8.39 5.65
C GLY A 466 12.75 -6.90 6.04
N ILE A 467 13.07 -6.00 5.09
CA ILE A 467 13.16 -4.55 5.34
C ILE A 467 11.80 -3.92 5.09
N LEU A 468 11.13 -3.47 6.15
CA LEU A 468 9.82 -2.84 6.08
C LEU A 468 9.95 -1.31 6.08
N VAL A 469 9.45 -0.68 5.03
CA VAL A 469 9.39 0.78 4.90
C VAL A 469 8.02 1.25 5.38
N LYS A 470 7.97 2.16 6.35
CA LYS A 470 6.73 2.65 6.95
C LYS A 470 5.89 3.48 5.98
N ASP A 471 6.55 4.37 5.22
CA ASP A 471 5.90 5.25 4.26
C ASP A 471 6.90 5.76 3.19
N ALA A 472 6.36 6.31 2.11
CA ALA A 472 7.15 6.86 1.02
C ALA A 472 7.96 8.11 1.45
N ILE A 473 7.51 8.83 2.49
CA ILE A 473 8.19 10.01 3.02
C ILE A 473 9.50 9.60 3.68
N ALA A 474 9.48 8.52 4.47
CA ALA A 474 10.68 7.97 5.10
C ALA A 474 11.72 7.56 4.04
N LEU A 475 11.28 6.93 2.94
CA LEU A 475 12.18 6.55 1.85
C LEU A 475 12.80 7.77 1.15
N GLU A 476 12.02 8.83 0.90
CA GLU A 476 12.52 10.08 0.31
C GLU A 476 13.50 10.79 1.26
N GLN A 477 13.20 10.83 2.57
CA GLN A 477 14.04 11.47 3.57
C GLN A 477 15.35 10.70 3.78
N ALA A 478 15.37 9.38 3.58
CA ALA A 478 16.57 8.57 3.72
C ALA A 478 17.72 9.04 2.82
N THR A 479 17.43 9.70 1.69
CA THR A 479 18.45 10.29 0.80
C THR A 479 19.15 11.53 1.40
N LYS A 480 18.61 12.13 2.47
CA LYS A 480 19.10 13.37 3.10
C LYS A 480 19.76 13.11 4.45
N ILE A 481 20.02 11.83 4.78
CA ILE A 481 20.64 11.45 6.05
C ILE A 481 22.16 11.66 5.96
N ASP A 482 22.70 12.52 6.84
CA ASP A 482 24.14 12.74 7.02
C ASP A 482 24.71 11.92 8.18
N TYR A 483 23.88 11.58 9.18
CA TYR A 483 24.29 10.87 10.39
C TYR A 483 23.36 9.69 10.65
N VAL A 484 23.97 8.54 10.98
CA VAL A 484 23.22 7.34 11.40
C VAL A 484 23.60 7.03 12.85
N VAL A 485 22.60 6.99 13.73
CA VAL A 485 22.76 6.66 15.14
C VAL A 485 22.16 5.28 15.38
N PHE A 486 22.97 4.36 15.84
CA PHE A 486 22.54 2.99 16.15
C PHE A 486 22.24 2.86 17.65
N ASP A 487 21.07 2.33 17.99
CA ASP A 487 20.83 1.83 19.34
C ASP A 487 21.66 0.55 19.56
N LYS A 488 22.09 0.34 20.82
CA LYS A 488 22.92 -0.81 21.14
C LYS A 488 22.10 -2.10 21.20
N THR A 489 21.05 -2.08 22.03
CA THR A 489 20.36 -3.32 22.43
C THR A 489 19.29 -3.71 21.42
N GLY A 490 19.42 -4.89 20.81
CA GLY A 490 18.48 -5.36 19.78
C GLY A 490 18.71 -4.77 18.39
N THR A 491 19.69 -3.87 18.23
CA THR A 491 20.11 -3.28 16.93
C THR A 491 21.55 -3.69 16.60
N LEU A 492 22.51 -3.31 17.44
CA LEU A 492 23.91 -3.74 17.30
C LEU A 492 24.19 -5.08 17.97
N THR A 493 23.30 -5.50 18.88
CA THR A 493 23.37 -6.75 19.61
C THR A 493 22.06 -7.50 19.46
N GLU A 494 22.09 -8.82 19.63
CA GLU A 494 20.90 -9.68 19.57
C GLU A 494 19.94 -9.47 20.75
N GLY A 495 20.29 -8.64 21.73
CA GLY A 495 19.50 -8.42 22.94
C GLY A 495 19.43 -9.64 23.87
N LYS A 496 20.18 -10.68 23.57
CA LYS A 496 20.27 -11.91 24.34
C LYS A 496 21.64 -12.00 25.01
N PRO A 497 21.74 -11.84 26.35
CA PRO A 497 23.00 -12.07 27.06
C PRO A 497 23.49 -13.51 26.86
N VAL A 498 24.79 -13.67 26.68
CA VAL A 498 25.46 -14.98 26.58
C VAL A 498 26.57 -15.05 27.63
N LEU A 499 26.70 -16.19 28.28
CA LEU A 499 27.83 -16.45 29.17
C LEU A 499 29.09 -16.71 28.32
N THR A 500 30.00 -15.76 28.28
CA THR A 500 31.23 -15.83 27.46
C THR A 500 32.41 -16.47 28.22
N GLN A 501 32.44 -16.34 29.53
CA GLN A 501 33.52 -16.86 30.35
C GLN A 501 33.02 -17.23 31.76
N LEU A 502 33.48 -18.38 32.26
CA LEU A 502 33.26 -18.84 33.60
C LEU A 502 34.60 -18.94 34.33
N ASN A 503 34.76 -18.24 35.44
CA ASN A 503 35.95 -18.27 36.25
C ASN A 503 35.61 -18.82 37.65
N ALA A 504 36.12 -19.99 37.98
CA ALA A 504 35.93 -20.60 39.26
C ALA A 504 37.23 -20.59 40.09
N LEU A 505 37.10 -20.41 41.39
CA LEU A 505 38.27 -20.51 42.30
C LEU A 505 38.78 -21.94 42.41
N ASN A 506 37.90 -22.92 42.38
CA ASN A 506 38.26 -24.32 42.57
C ASN A 506 37.82 -25.24 41.42
N ASN A 507 36.53 -25.24 41.04
CA ASN A 507 35.98 -26.15 40.05
C ASN A 507 34.90 -25.47 39.23
N GLU A 508 35.15 -25.33 37.91
CA GLU A 508 34.24 -24.68 36.97
C GLU A 508 32.97 -25.48 36.74
N THR A 509 33.04 -26.83 36.77
CA THR A 509 31.85 -27.69 36.61
C THR A 509 30.91 -27.53 37.79
N GLU A 510 31.42 -27.49 39.02
CA GLU A 510 30.63 -27.27 40.23
C GLU A 510 30.00 -25.88 40.24
N LEU A 511 30.75 -24.86 39.85
CA LEU A 511 30.23 -23.48 39.73
C LEU A 511 29.12 -23.38 38.69
N ALA A 512 29.29 -24.04 37.55
CA ALA A 512 28.27 -24.08 36.50
C ALA A 512 26.99 -24.76 36.98
N ALA A 513 27.11 -25.89 37.69
CA ALA A 513 25.97 -26.62 38.24
C ALA A 513 25.20 -25.84 39.32
N LEU A 514 25.93 -25.14 40.21
CA LEU A 514 25.32 -24.27 41.22
C LEU A 514 24.64 -23.05 40.59
N ALA A 515 25.27 -22.41 39.62
CA ALA A 515 24.69 -21.28 38.91
C ALA A 515 23.46 -21.68 38.10
N TYR A 516 23.48 -22.84 37.45
CA TYR A 516 22.34 -23.41 36.75
C TYR A 516 21.17 -23.69 37.71
N ALA A 517 21.43 -24.34 38.85
CA ALA A 517 20.43 -24.65 39.84
C ALA A 517 19.69 -23.41 40.36
N LEU A 518 20.38 -22.27 40.57
CA LEU A 518 19.73 -21.05 40.99
C LEU A 518 19.03 -20.31 39.83
N SER A 519 19.57 -20.40 38.61
CA SER A 519 19.09 -19.62 37.47
C SER A 519 17.80 -20.18 36.85
N GLN A 520 17.53 -21.49 37.00
CA GLN A 520 16.35 -22.13 36.39
C GLN A 520 15.00 -21.59 36.90
N TYR A 521 14.97 -20.99 38.10
CA TYR A 521 13.76 -20.40 38.68
C TYR A 521 13.63 -18.89 38.45
N SER A 522 14.53 -18.30 37.64
CA SER A 522 14.56 -16.86 37.40
C SER A 522 14.29 -16.52 35.94
N GLU A 523 13.33 -15.67 35.70
CA GLU A 523 13.02 -15.12 34.36
C GLU A 523 13.99 -14.00 33.92
N HIS A 524 14.98 -13.66 34.76
CA HIS A 524 15.91 -12.59 34.45
C HIS A 524 16.79 -12.94 33.23
N PRO A 525 17.06 -12.00 32.28
CA PRO A 525 17.84 -12.29 31.07
C PRO A 525 19.22 -12.91 31.32
N LEU A 526 19.91 -12.50 32.39
CA LEU A 526 21.19 -13.08 32.78
C LEU A 526 21.04 -14.55 33.28
N ALA A 527 19.95 -14.85 33.95
CA ALA A 527 19.67 -16.23 34.37
C ALA A 527 19.44 -17.15 33.17
N LYS A 528 18.70 -16.67 32.17
CA LYS A 528 18.49 -17.38 30.89
C LYS A 528 19.80 -17.67 30.16
N ALA A 529 20.76 -16.73 30.21
CA ALA A 529 22.11 -16.93 29.64
C ALA A 529 22.86 -18.07 30.33
N ILE A 530 22.77 -18.16 31.66
CA ILE A 530 23.38 -19.25 32.46
C ILE A 530 22.70 -20.60 32.16
N VAL A 531 21.37 -20.62 32.09
CA VAL A 531 20.60 -21.81 31.71
C VAL A 531 20.98 -22.31 30.32
N SER A 532 21.08 -21.39 29.33
CA SER A 532 21.48 -21.72 27.97
C SER A 532 22.90 -22.32 27.92
N TYR A 533 23.83 -21.73 28.65
CA TYR A 533 25.20 -22.24 28.77
C TYR A 533 25.20 -23.64 29.36
N ALA A 534 24.49 -23.88 30.49
CA ALA A 534 24.43 -25.14 31.15
C ALA A 534 23.87 -26.26 30.27
N ASN A 535 22.79 -25.96 29.53
CA ASN A 535 22.18 -26.90 28.60
C ASN A 535 23.13 -27.23 27.42
N SER A 536 23.86 -26.27 26.86
CA SER A 536 24.82 -26.52 25.77
C SER A 536 26.05 -27.30 26.18
N HIS A 537 26.39 -27.32 27.49
CA HIS A 537 27.53 -28.03 28.04
C HIS A 537 27.13 -29.29 28.85
N ASN A 538 25.86 -29.71 28.76
CA ASN A 538 25.31 -30.87 29.47
C ASN A 538 25.63 -30.86 30.99
N VAL A 539 25.45 -29.69 31.62
CA VAL A 539 25.68 -29.52 33.06
C VAL A 539 24.51 -30.14 33.84
N ASP A 540 24.83 -30.97 34.84
CA ASP A 540 23.82 -31.63 35.67
C ASP A 540 23.03 -30.62 36.53
N LEU A 541 21.70 -30.81 36.60
CA LEU A 541 20.83 -29.99 37.42
C LEU A 541 20.81 -30.50 38.85
N LEU A 542 21.18 -29.64 39.80
CA LEU A 542 21.19 -29.94 41.22
C LEU A 542 19.84 -29.60 41.87
N PRO A 543 19.40 -30.39 42.88
CA PRO A 543 18.17 -30.12 43.62
C PRO A 543 18.29 -28.84 44.46
N VAL A 544 17.24 -28.03 44.44
CA VAL A 544 17.16 -26.71 45.07
C VAL A 544 16.01 -26.68 46.07
N THR A 545 16.26 -26.14 47.27
CA THR A 545 15.24 -25.79 48.26
C THR A 545 15.41 -24.34 48.70
N ASP A 546 14.38 -23.79 49.36
CA ASP A 546 14.40 -22.44 49.95
C ASP A 546 14.79 -21.31 48.96
N PHE A 547 14.37 -21.42 47.68
CA PHE A 547 14.66 -20.42 46.69
C PHE A 547 13.98 -19.08 47.01
N ALA A 548 14.77 -18.01 47.03
CA ALA A 548 14.27 -16.66 47.26
C ALA A 548 14.97 -15.63 46.36
N VAL A 549 14.17 -14.72 45.80
CA VAL A 549 14.65 -13.57 45.02
C VAL A 549 14.90 -12.41 45.97
N VAL A 550 16.07 -11.77 45.87
CA VAL A 550 16.39 -10.54 46.56
C VAL A 550 16.35 -9.41 45.55
N ALA A 551 15.31 -8.59 45.63
CA ALA A 551 15.04 -7.53 44.64
C ALA A 551 16.25 -6.59 44.42
N GLY A 552 16.65 -6.42 43.18
CA GLY A 552 17.77 -5.57 42.75
C GLY A 552 19.18 -6.11 43.12
N LYS A 553 19.27 -7.28 43.74
CA LYS A 553 20.54 -7.87 44.21
C LYS A 553 20.86 -9.21 43.56
N GLY A 554 19.90 -10.16 43.54
CA GLY A 554 20.10 -11.46 42.95
C GLY A 554 19.15 -12.53 43.53
N VAL A 555 19.59 -13.79 43.58
CA VAL A 555 18.85 -14.92 44.10
C VAL A 555 19.65 -15.72 45.13
N LYS A 556 18.98 -16.36 46.07
CA LYS A 556 19.59 -17.26 47.06
C LYS A 556 18.77 -18.52 47.20
N ALA A 557 19.41 -19.63 47.47
CA ALA A 557 18.74 -20.91 47.72
C ALA A 557 19.66 -21.85 48.48
N THR A 558 19.12 -22.98 48.95
CA THR A 558 19.88 -24.11 49.44
C THR A 558 20.01 -25.14 48.31
N VAL A 559 21.24 -25.42 47.88
CA VAL A 559 21.55 -26.41 46.83
C VAL A 559 22.35 -27.54 47.46
N THR A 560 21.84 -28.76 47.39
CA THR A 560 22.46 -29.96 48.03
C THR A 560 22.87 -29.75 49.48
N GLY A 561 22.02 -29.02 50.28
CA GLY A 561 22.26 -28.73 51.69
C GLY A 561 23.22 -27.60 52.00
N ARG A 562 23.73 -26.87 50.97
CA ARG A 562 24.60 -25.70 51.12
C ARG A 562 23.84 -24.43 50.77
N ALA A 563 23.96 -23.37 51.56
CA ALA A 563 23.40 -22.09 51.21
C ALA A 563 24.25 -21.43 50.08
N VAL A 564 23.60 -21.10 48.94
CA VAL A 564 24.25 -20.53 47.75
C VAL A 564 23.54 -19.25 47.37
N MET A 565 24.30 -18.26 46.93
CA MET A 565 23.79 -16.99 46.45
C MET A 565 24.40 -16.65 45.09
N LEU A 566 23.57 -16.10 44.20
CA LEU A 566 23.97 -15.61 42.88
C LEU A 566 23.44 -14.21 42.70
N GLY A 567 24.32 -13.23 42.50
CA GLY A 567 23.91 -11.83 42.38
C GLY A 567 25.01 -10.87 42.03
N SER A 568 24.69 -9.57 42.13
CA SER A 568 25.64 -8.50 41.78
C SER A 568 26.87 -8.46 42.68
N GLY A 569 28.00 -8.00 42.12
CA GLY A 569 29.23 -7.82 42.88
C GLY A 569 29.08 -6.82 44.04
N SER A 570 28.19 -5.84 43.97
CA SER A 570 27.84 -4.96 45.06
C SER A 570 27.22 -5.69 46.22
N TRP A 571 26.30 -6.62 45.97
CA TRP A 571 25.67 -7.45 46.99
C TRP A 571 26.69 -8.38 47.66
N MET A 572 27.61 -8.97 46.88
CA MET A 572 28.67 -9.83 47.45
C MET A 572 29.59 -9.05 48.38
N ARG A 573 29.92 -7.79 48.06
CA ARG A 573 30.70 -6.93 48.95
C ARG A 573 29.95 -6.57 50.24
N GLU A 574 28.64 -6.28 50.16
CA GLU A 574 27.81 -6.07 51.36
C GLU A 574 27.81 -7.27 52.30
N MET A 575 27.93 -8.48 51.75
CA MET A 575 28.03 -9.72 52.52
C MET A 575 29.45 -9.99 53.03
N GLY A 576 30.36 -9.07 52.84
CA GLY A 576 31.75 -9.15 53.36
C GLY A 576 32.73 -9.91 52.47
N LEU A 577 32.34 -10.23 51.22
CA LEU A 577 33.25 -10.87 50.26
C LEU A 577 34.13 -9.85 49.57
N THR A 578 35.43 -10.12 49.55
CA THR A 578 36.43 -9.34 48.76
C THR A 578 36.46 -9.92 47.36
N LEU A 579 36.06 -9.12 46.39
CA LEU A 579 36.04 -9.53 44.97
C LEU A 579 37.34 -9.09 44.30
#